data_1122391054ecfab2902476c1b74429a6
#
_entry.id   1122391054ecfab2902476c1b74429a6
#
_cell.length_a   1.000
_cell.length_b   1.000
_cell.length_c   1.000
_cell.angle_alpha   90.00
_cell.angle_beta   90.00
_cell.angle_gamma   90.00
#
_symmetry.space_group_name_H-M   'P 1'
#
loop_
_entity.id
_entity.type
_entity.pdbx_description
1 polymer ?
#
loop_
_entity_poly.entity_id
_entity_poly.type
_entity_poly.pdbx_seq_one_letter_code
_entity_poly.pdbx_strand_id
1 'polypeptide(L)'
;RRHSWTIDCTWIIYTSGVVPAISAVIKALTVPGDKVLVQTPVYNCFFSSICNNGCEMVSSPLIFASNTFTIDYEDLECKTADPKVKVMLLCNPHNPAGRVWKREELVRIGEICIRHDVTVVSDEIHCELVFPEYRYTPFASISENFRHHSSVYLPVKRSILPDYRLRTLYVLMLTVGRKSIGPLTITKYVMSILLV
;
A
#
# COMPACT_ATOMS: atom_id res chain seq x y z
N ARG A 1 -10.94 -15.80 -0.12
CA ARG A 1 -10.81 -17.19 0.42
C ARG A 1 -9.36 -17.71 0.39
N ARG A 2 -8.49 -17.28 -0.56
CA ARG A 2 -7.11 -17.80 -0.69
C ARG A 2 -6.19 -17.40 0.47
N HIS A 3 -6.36 -16.22 1.04
CA HIS A 3 -5.46 -15.67 2.06
C HIS A 3 -6.14 -15.54 3.43
N SER A 4 -7.19 -16.34 3.69
CA SER A 4 -7.92 -16.38 4.97
C SER A 4 -8.43 -15.00 5.44
N TRP A 5 -8.72 -14.11 4.48
CA TRP A 5 -9.21 -12.77 4.73
C TRP A 5 -10.56 -12.56 4.04
N THR A 6 -11.56 -12.12 4.82
CA THR A 6 -12.90 -11.81 4.32
C THR A 6 -12.98 -10.33 3.98
N ILE A 7 -13.40 -10.04 2.76
CA ILE A 7 -13.52 -8.71 2.19
C ILE A 7 -14.99 -8.41 1.97
N ASP A 8 -15.44 -7.22 2.34
CA ASP A 8 -16.75 -6.71 1.95
C ASP A 8 -16.69 -6.24 0.48
N CYS A 9 -17.60 -6.74 -0.34
CA CYS A 9 -17.65 -6.36 -1.76
C CYS A 9 -17.90 -4.87 -1.98
N THR A 10 -18.47 -4.17 -1.01
CA THR A 10 -18.72 -2.72 -1.07
C THR A 10 -17.42 -1.89 -0.95
N TRP A 11 -16.33 -2.50 -0.52
CA TRP A 11 -15.01 -1.84 -0.42
C TRP A 11 -14.22 -1.89 -1.72
N ILE A 12 -14.75 -2.56 -2.75
CA ILE A 12 -14.03 -2.81 -3.98
C ILE A 12 -14.26 -1.71 -4.99
N ILE A 13 -13.18 -1.08 -5.46
CA ILE A 13 -13.19 -0.11 -6.55
C ILE A 13 -12.35 -0.68 -7.70
N TYR A 14 -12.88 -0.61 -8.92
CA TYR A 14 -12.18 -1.04 -10.11
C TYR A 14 -11.36 0.09 -10.71
N THR A 15 -10.12 -0.21 -11.08
CA THR A 15 -9.20 0.77 -11.66
C THR A 15 -8.56 0.22 -12.94
N SER A 16 -8.02 1.11 -13.78
CA SER A 16 -7.31 0.74 -15.01
C SER A 16 -5.91 0.17 -14.78
N GLY A 17 -5.39 0.27 -13.55
CA GLY A 17 -4.06 -0.22 -13.19
C GLY A 17 -3.68 0.15 -11.75
N VAL A 18 -2.59 -0.47 -11.25
CA VAL A 18 -2.06 -0.18 -9.91
C VAL A 18 -1.50 1.23 -9.84
N VAL A 19 -0.74 1.68 -10.83
CA VAL A 19 -0.14 3.03 -10.85
C VAL A 19 -1.20 4.13 -10.83
N PRO A 20 -2.26 4.11 -11.67
CA PRO A 20 -3.38 5.03 -11.54
C PRO A 20 -4.07 4.97 -10.17
N ALA A 21 -4.24 3.77 -9.60
CA ALA A 21 -4.84 3.59 -8.28
C ALA A 21 -3.99 4.23 -7.17
N ILE A 22 -2.68 3.98 -7.15
CA ILE A 22 -1.74 4.60 -6.21
C ILE A 22 -1.79 6.12 -6.33
N SER A 23 -1.74 6.66 -7.54
CA SER A 23 -1.79 8.10 -7.77
C SER A 23 -3.09 8.72 -7.25
N ALA A 24 -4.24 8.07 -7.53
CA ALA A 24 -5.54 8.53 -7.03
C ALA A 24 -5.61 8.51 -5.49
N VAL A 25 -5.04 7.49 -4.86
CA VAL A 25 -5.02 7.38 -3.39
C VAL A 25 -4.10 8.43 -2.76
N ILE A 26 -2.90 8.65 -3.30
CA ILE A 26 -2.00 9.72 -2.85
C ILE A 26 -2.75 11.05 -2.92
N LYS A 27 -3.35 11.37 -4.07
CA LYS A 27 -4.12 12.61 -4.26
C LYS A 27 -5.29 12.76 -3.29
N ALA A 28 -5.92 11.65 -2.88
CA ALA A 28 -7.03 11.65 -1.93
C ALA A 28 -6.60 11.82 -0.47
N LEU A 29 -5.38 11.42 -0.13
CA LEU A 29 -4.87 11.38 1.25
C LEU A 29 -3.86 12.48 1.57
N THR A 30 -3.40 13.23 0.57
CA THR A 30 -2.35 14.24 0.72
C THR A 30 -2.73 15.55 0.02
N VAL A 31 -2.01 16.60 0.39
CA VAL A 31 -1.99 17.87 -0.34
C VAL A 31 -0.57 18.15 -0.85
N PRO A 32 -0.39 19.01 -1.88
CA PRO A 32 0.95 19.39 -2.34
C PRO A 32 1.83 19.89 -1.19
N GLY A 33 3.06 19.35 -1.09
CA GLY A 33 4.00 19.62 0.00
C GLY A 33 3.93 18.64 1.17
N ASP A 34 2.95 17.74 1.21
CA ASP A 34 2.99 16.57 2.11
C ASP A 34 4.05 15.56 1.65
N LYS A 35 4.41 14.66 2.55
CA LYS A 35 5.44 13.65 2.35
C LYS A 35 4.84 12.25 2.27
N VAL A 36 5.40 11.45 1.35
CA VAL A 36 5.07 10.03 1.20
C VAL A 36 6.33 9.20 1.43
N LEU A 37 6.27 8.30 2.40
CA LEU A 37 7.38 7.44 2.79
C LEU A 37 7.38 6.15 1.95
N VAL A 38 8.57 5.73 1.52
CA VAL A 38 8.84 4.48 0.80
C VAL A 38 10.07 3.79 1.38
N GLN A 39 10.13 2.48 1.27
CA GLN A 39 11.29 1.67 1.66
C GLN A 39 12.15 1.36 0.44
N THR A 40 13.28 2.04 0.28
CA THR A 40 14.16 1.83 -0.88
C THR A 40 15.15 0.67 -0.69
N PRO A 41 15.53 -0.05 -1.79
CA PRO A 41 15.07 0.15 -3.17
C PRO A 41 13.61 -0.29 -3.34
N VAL A 42 12.83 0.43 -4.15
CA VAL A 42 11.41 0.17 -4.37
C VAL A 42 11.05 0.36 -5.84
N TYR A 43 9.87 -0.11 -6.25
CA TYR A 43 9.36 0.03 -7.60
C TYR A 43 9.36 1.49 -8.07
N ASN A 44 9.99 1.74 -9.23
CA ASN A 44 10.28 3.08 -9.72
C ASN A 44 9.04 3.95 -9.97
N CYS A 45 7.88 3.36 -10.31
CA CYS A 45 6.65 4.13 -10.50
C CYS A 45 6.11 4.78 -9.22
N PHE A 46 6.58 4.36 -8.03
CA PHE A 46 6.23 5.06 -6.79
C PHE A 46 6.78 6.49 -6.80
N PHE A 47 8.01 6.68 -7.27
CA PHE A 47 8.63 8.01 -7.35
C PHE A 47 7.80 8.97 -8.23
N SER A 48 7.45 8.53 -9.44
CA SER A 48 6.63 9.35 -10.35
C SER A 48 5.22 9.59 -9.80
N SER A 49 4.61 8.59 -9.17
CA SER A 49 3.28 8.74 -8.56
C SER A 49 3.28 9.75 -7.41
N ILE A 50 4.35 9.80 -6.61
CA ILE A 50 4.51 10.77 -5.52
C ILE A 50 4.72 12.18 -6.08
N CYS A 51 5.74 12.33 -6.94
CA CYS A 51 6.12 13.64 -7.48
C CYS A 51 5.01 14.27 -8.33
N ASN A 52 4.30 13.49 -9.15
CA ASN A 52 3.21 13.98 -9.99
C ASN A 52 1.99 14.48 -9.20
N ASN A 53 1.87 14.09 -7.93
CA ASN A 53 0.85 14.61 -7.01
C ASN A 53 1.35 15.78 -6.15
N GLY A 54 2.54 16.33 -6.45
CA GLY A 54 3.12 17.47 -5.73
C GLY A 54 3.63 17.11 -4.33
N CYS A 55 3.80 15.83 -4.04
CA CYS A 55 4.30 15.35 -2.76
C CYS A 55 5.82 15.16 -2.79
N GLU A 56 6.43 15.25 -1.62
CA GLU A 56 7.85 14.95 -1.42
C GLU A 56 8.03 13.48 -1.03
N MET A 57 9.01 12.81 -1.64
CA MET A 57 9.34 11.43 -1.28
C MET A 57 10.30 11.40 -0.09
N VAL A 58 9.98 10.59 0.91
CA VAL A 58 10.87 10.25 2.03
C VAL A 58 11.30 8.80 1.90
N SER A 59 12.60 8.55 1.84
CA SER A 59 13.15 7.20 1.76
C SER A 59 13.54 6.68 3.14
N SER A 60 13.06 5.47 3.49
CA SER A 60 13.58 4.66 4.59
C SER A 60 14.30 3.46 3.98
N PRO A 61 15.64 3.51 3.84
CA PRO A 61 16.38 2.48 3.14
C PRO A 61 16.32 1.14 3.86
N LEU A 62 16.10 0.07 3.10
CA LEU A 62 16.25 -1.28 3.61
C LEU A 62 17.73 -1.59 3.82
N ILE A 63 18.04 -2.32 4.89
CA ILE A 63 19.39 -2.79 5.19
C ILE A 63 19.63 -4.10 4.45
N PHE A 64 20.66 -4.18 3.62
CA PHE A 64 21.09 -5.41 2.99
C PHE A 64 22.20 -6.07 3.81
N ALA A 65 21.88 -7.21 4.43
CA ALA A 65 22.82 -7.98 5.21
C ALA A 65 22.51 -9.48 5.11
N SER A 66 23.51 -10.34 5.17
CA SER A 66 23.33 -11.79 5.11
C SER A 66 22.51 -12.25 3.89
N ASN A 67 22.78 -11.64 2.74
CA ASN A 67 22.08 -11.89 1.46
C ASN A 67 20.57 -11.69 1.48
N THR A 68 20.07 -10.83 2.35
CA THR A 68 18.65 -10.48 2.43
C THR A 68 18.47 -9.02 2.81
N PHE A 69 17.31 -8.46 2.48
CA PHE A 69 16.92 -7.13 2.91
C PHE A 69 16.11 -7.20 4.22
N THR A 70 16.38 -6.29 5.13
CA THR A 70 15.65 -6.12 6.40
C THR A 70 15.23 -4.68 6.58
N ILE A 71 14.24 -4.46 7.45
CA ILE A 71 13.70 -3.13 7.72
C ILE A 71 14.53 -2.47 8.82
N ASP A 72 14.97 -1.24 8.58
CA ASP A 72 15.49 -0.35 9.62
C ASP A 72 14.31 0.31 10.35
N TYR A 73 13.95 -0.26 11.48
CA TYR A 73 12.80 0.22 12.25
C TYR A 73 13.07 1.54 12.98
N GLU A 74 14.33 1.82 13.31
CA GLU A 74 14.70 3.07 13.96
C GLU A 74 14.61 4.23 12.98
N ASP A 75 15.13 4.04 11.76
CA ASP A 75 14.97 4.99 10.67
C ASP A 75 13.51 5.18 10.27
N LEU A 76 12.73 4.09 10.18
CA LEU A 76 11.31 4.15 9.89
C LEU A 76 10.54 4.96 10.94
N GLU A 77 10.78 4.71 12.24
CA GLU A 77 10.17 5.45 13.35
C GLU A 77 10.52 6.94 13.29
N CYS A 78 11.81 7.24 13.09
CA CYS A 78 12.27 8.62 12.99
C CYS A 78 11.60 9.38 11.84
N LYS A 79 11.46 8.75 10.68
CA LYS A 79 10.87 9.38 9.49
C LYS A 79 9.37 9.50 9.54
N THR A 80 8.67 8.53 10.13
CA THR A 80 7.23 8.62 10.36
C THR A 80 6.84 9.67 11.39
N ALA A 81 7.75 10.04 12.29
CA ALA A 81 7.53 11.10 13.29
C ALA A 81 7.44 12.52 12.66
N ASP A 82 7.88 12.72 11.42
CA ASP A 82 7.67 13.99 10.71
C ASP A 82 6.16 14.18 10.42
N PRO A 83 5.53 15.26 10.94
CA PRO A 83 4.09 15.48 10.78
C PRO A 83 3.65 15.71 9.33
N LYS A 84 4.58 15.97 8.41
CA LYS A 84 4.29 16.05 6.97
C LYS A 84 4.19 14.69 6.30
N VAL A 85 4.69 13.62 6.91
CA VAL A 85 4.54 12.25 6.38
C VAL A 85 3.11 11.79 6.62
N LYS A 86 2.31 11.70 5.57
CA LYS A 86 0.90 11.32 5.63
C LYS A 86 0.64 9.89 5.17
N VAL A 87 1.47 9.41 4.24
CA VAL A 87 1.29 8.12 3.61
C VAL A 87 2.61 7.36 3.61
N MET A 88 2.54 6.05 3.88
CA MET A 88 3.59 5.09 3.59
C MET A 88 3.14 4.18 2.45
N LEU A 89 3.86 4.17 1.33
CA LEU A 89 3.67 3.17 0.27
C LEU A 89 4.48 1.93 0.60
N LEU A 90 3.79 0.89 1.02
CA LEU A 90 4.37 -0.42 1.33
C LEU A 90 4.27 -1.33 0.11
N CYS A 91 5.35 -1.98 -0.29
CA CYS A 91 5.36 -3.03 -1.30
C CYS A 91 5.39 -4.41 -0.61
N ASN A 92 4.35 -5.25 -0.81
CA ASN A 92 4.19 -6.53 -0.11
C ASN A 92 3.57 -7.63 -1.00
N PRO A 93 4.33 -8.57 -1.56
CA PRO A 93 5.79 -8.75 -1.50
C PRO A 93 6.57 -7.59 -2.11
N HIS A 94 7.79 -7.37 -1.62
CA HIS A 94 8.59 -6.20 -1.94
C HIS A 94 9.38 -6.34 -3.25
N ASN A 95 9.12 -5.46 -4.19
CA ASN A 95 9.83 -5.34 -5.46
C ASN A 95 10.70 -4.06 -5.43
N PRO A 96 12.01 -4.11 -5.72
CA PRO A 96 12.79 -5.23 -6.27
C PRO A 96 13.53 -6.09 -5.23
N ALA A 97 13.36 -5.85 -3.93
CA ALA A 97 14.12 -6.54 -2.88
C ALA A 97 13.82 -8.05 -2.80
N GLY A 98 12.77 -8.53 -3.47
CA GLY A 98 12.41 -9.95 -3.49
C GLY A 98 11.99 -10.50 -2.12
N ARG A 99 11.45 -9.62 -1.24
CA ARG A 99 11.06 -9.98 0.12
C ARG A 99 9.57 -10.26 0.23
N VAL A 100 9.23 -11.37 0.86
CA VAL A 100 7.90 -11.61 1.43
C VAL A 100 8.00 -11.26 2.91
N TRP A 101 7.33 -10.20 3.33
CA TRP A 101 7.37 -9.75 4.72
C TRP A 101 6.67 -10.74 5.62
N LYS A 102 7.28 -11.04 6.77
CA LYS A 102 6.66 -11.85 7.82
C LYS A 102 5.54 -11.06 8.49
N ARG A 103 4.59 -11.78 9.08
CA ARG A 103 3.47 -11.17 9.81
C ARG A 103 3.96 -10.19 10.90
N GLU A 104 5.00 -10.56 11.62
CA GLU A 104 5.57 -9.77 12.71
C GLU A 104 6.21 -8.48 12.18
N GLU A 105 6.87 -8.53 11.02
CA GLU A 105 7.44 -7.37 10.35
C GLU A 105 6.33 -6.38 9.95
N LEU A 106 5.26 -6.90 9.37
CA LEU A 106 4.10 -6.09 8.96
C LEU A 106 3.36 -5.49 10.16
N VAL A 107 3.20 -6.24 11.26
CA VAL A 107 2.62 -5.73 12.52
C VAL A 107 3.42 -4.53 13.02
N ARG A 108 4.74 -4.66 13.08
CA ARG A 108 5.62 -3.59 13.58
C ARG A 108 5.57 -2.34 12.70
N ILE A 109 5.53 -2.51 11.36
CA ILE A 109 5.29 -1.37 10.44
C ILE A 109 3.96 -0.68 10.77
N GLY A 110 2.89 -1.46 10.89
CA GLY A 110 1.56 -0.94 11.16
C GLY A 110 1.47 -0.18 12.49
N GLU A 111 2.09 -0.71 13.55
CA GLU A 111 2.14 -0.06 14.86
C GLU A 111 2.89 1.28 14.82
N ILE A 112 4.02 1.34 14.11
CA ILE A 112 4.77 2.58 13.90
C ILE A 112 3.90 3.59 13.15
N CYS A 113 3.30 3.20 12.04
CA CYS A 113 2.47 4.10 11.24
C CYS A 113 1.25 4.62 12.01
N ILE A 114 0.57 3.76 12.79
CA ILE A 114 -0.56 4.17 13.64
C ILE A 114 -0.14 5.20 14.69
N ARG A 115 0.99 4.99 15.34
CA ARG A 115 1.51 5.89 16.39
C ARG A 115 1.70 7.31 15.89
N HIS A 116 2.08 7.46 14.63
CA HIS A 116 2.37 8.75 13.99
C HIS A 116 1.27 9.23 13.03
N ASP A 117 0.08 8.59 13.03
CA ASP A 117 -1.06 8.93 12.16
C ASP A 117 -0.73 8.87 10.65
N VAL A 118 0.16 7.93 10.27
CA VAL A 118 0.57 7.68 8.89
C VAL A 118 -0.30 6.59 8.28
N THR A 119 -0.92 6.88 7.15
CA THR A 119 -1.73 5.89 6.41
C THR A 119 -0.84 4.93 5.61
N VAL A 120 -1.04 3.62 5.78
CA VAL A 120 -0.34 2.61 4.97
C VAL A 120 -1.13 2.29 3.72
N VAL A 121 -0.50 2.46 2.56
CA VAL A 121 -1.00 2.03 1.24
C VAL A 121 -0.17 0.83 0.81
N SER A 122 -0.75 -0.36 0.86
CA SER A 122 -0.03 -1.60 0.56
C SER A 122 -0.24 -2.02 -0.89
N ASP A 123 0.82 -1.95 -1.69
CA ASP A 123 0.85 -2.53 -3.04
C ASP A 123 1.17 -4.02 -2.95
N GLU A 124 0.18 -4.84 -3.22
CA GLU A 124 0.24 -6.29 -3.10
C GLU A 124 0.08 -7.00 -4.45
N ILE A 125 0.46 -6.32 -5.52
CA ILE A 125 0.36 -6.85 -6.91
C ILE A 125 1.06 -8.20 -7.07
N HIS A 126 2.10 -8.46 -6.29
CA HIS A 126 2.89 -9.69 -6.35
C HIS A 126 2.43 -10.77 -5.37
N CYS A 127 1.29 -10.62 -4.71
CA CYS A 127 0.81 -11.53 -3.66
C CYS A 127 0.65 -13.01 -4.10
N GLU A 128 0.44 -13.26 -5.40
CA GLU A 128 0.33 -14.60 -5.98
C GLU A 128 1.69 -15.15 -6.50
N LEU A 129 2.75 -14.33 -6.48
CA LEU A 129 4.10 -14.68 -6.98
C LEU A 129 5.04 -14.99 -5.82
N VAL A 130 4.62 -15.90 -4.93
CA VAL A 130 5.38 -16.28 -3.74
C VAL A 130 5.78 -17.74 -3.88
N PHE A 131 7.05 -18.04 -3.59
CA PHE A 131 7.54 -19.44 -3.58
C PHE A 131 6.84 -20.23 -2.48
N PRO A 132 6.67 -21.57 -2.65
CA PRO A 132 5.89 -22.42 -1.73
C PRO A 132 6.34 -22.40 -0.27
N GLU A 133 7.63 -22.16 -0.03
CA GLU A 133 8.24 -22.09 1.31
C GLU A 133 7.98 -20.78 2.04
N TYR A 134 7.43 -19.77 1.35
CA TYR A 134 7.08 -18.47 1.94
C TYR A 134 5.57 -18.30 2.02
N ARG A 135 5.09 -17.67 3.07
CA ARG A 135 3.68 -17.37 3.25
C ARG A 135 3.43 -15.88 3.13
N TYR A 136 2.73 -15.50 2.08
CA TYR A 136 2.21 -14.14 1.95
C TYR A 136 1.09 -13.88 2.98
N THR A 137 1.14 -12.69 3.60
CA THR A 137 0.13 -12.19 4.54
C THR A 137 -0.40 -10.85 4.03
N PRO A 138 -1.71 -10.71 3.74
CA PRO A 138 -2.30 -9.42 3.40
C PRO A 138 -2.12 -8.43 4.54
N PHE A 139 -1.63 -7.23 4.28
CA PHE A 139 -1.41 -6.22 5.33
C PHE A 139 -2.70 -5.91 6.09
N ALA A 140 -3.81 -5.74 5.38
CA ALA A 140 -5.11 -5.44 6.01
C ALA A 140 -5.71 -6.61 6.83
N SER A 141 -5.15 -7.82 6.75
CA SER A 141 -5.61 -8.98 7.54
C SER A 141 -4.95 -9.09 8.91
N ILE A 142 -3.92 -8.29 9.19
CA ILE A 142 -3.04 -8.47 10.34
C ILE A 142 -3.74 -8.09 11.64
N SER A 143 -4.50 -7.01 11.64
CA SER A 143 -5.23 -6.51 12.81
C SER A 143 -6.47 -5.74 12.39
N GLU A 144 -7.54 -5.84 13.18
CA GLU A 144 -8.72 -4.98 13.00
C GLU A 144 -8.38 -3.51 13.24
N ASN A 145 -7.46 -3.20 14.14
CA ASN A 145 -6.98 -1.85 14.37
C ASN A 145 -6.34 -1.24 13.11
N PHE A 146 -5.66 -2.04 12.30
CA PHE A 146 -5.09 -1.56 11.03
C PHE A 146 -6.16 -1.28 9.98
N ARG A 147 -7.30 -1.98 10.01
CA ARG A 147 -8.47 -1.67 9.18
C ARG A 147 -9.07 -0.31 9.50
N HIS A 148 -8.97 0.14 10.74
CA HIS A 148 -9.52 1.43 11.19
C HIS A 148 -8.57 2.61 10.96
N HIS A 149 -7.28 2.37 10.66
CA HIS A 149 -6.26 3.38 10.45
C HIS A 149 -5.82 3.52 8.99
N SER A 150 -6.68 3.13 8.06
CA SER A 150 -6.46 3.31 6.61
C SER A 150 -5.40 2.38 6.02
N SER A 151 -5.85 1.29 5.45
CA SER A 151 -5.04 0.47 4.55
C SER A 151 -5.68 0.47 3.18
N VAL A 152 -4.92 0.85 2.18
CA VAL A 152 -5.31 0.67 0.78
C VAL A 152 -4.61 -0.58 0.28
N TYR A 153 -5.39 -1.50 -0.21
CA TYR A 153 -4.94 -2.80 -0.67
C TYR A 153 -5.11 -2.88 -2.19
N LEU A 154 -4.05 -3.23 -2.90
CA LEU A 154 -4.02 -3.32 -4.35
C LEU A 154 -3.75 -4.76 -4.82
N PRO A 155 -4.68 -5.71 -4.65
CA PRO A 155 -4.51 -7.05 -5.18
C PRO A 155 -4.76 -7.04 -6.69
N VAL A 156 -3.98 -7.82 -7.42
CA VAL A 156 -4.27 -8.12 -8.82
C VAL A 156 -5.00 -9.44 -8.93
N LYS A 157 -6.18 -9.42 -9.55
CA LYS A 157 -6.79 -10.66 -10.01
C LYS A 157 -6.16 -11.03 -11.35
N ARG A 158 -5.16 -11.89 -11.34
CA ARG A 158 -4.65 -12.51 -12.54
C ARG A 158 -5.64 -13.58 -12.99
N SER A 159 -6.57 -13.23 -13.85
CA SER A 159 -7.25 -14.25 -14.65
C SER A 159 -6.29 -14.68 -15.76
N ILE A 160 -5.69 -15.84 -15.62
CA ILE A 160 -5.02 -16.53 -16.73
C ILE A 160 -6.13 -17.05 -17.61
N LEU A 161 -6.63 -16.21 -18.51
CA LEU A 161 -7.44 -16.63 -19.64
C LEU A 161 -6.66 -16.32 -20.92
N PRO A 162 -6.59 -17.24 -21.89
CA PRO A 162 -5.76 -17.08 -23.08
C PRO A 162 -6.30 -16.05 -24.08
N ASP A 163 -7.31 -15.27 -23.74
CA ASP A 163 -7.92 -14.31 -24.65
C ASP A 163 -7.43 -12.90 -24.37
N TYR A 164 -6.64 -12.36 -25.29
CA TYR A 164 -5.97 -11.04 -25.26
C TYR A 164 -6.92 -9.83 -25.17
N ARG A 165 -8.21 -10.03 -24.98
CA ARG A 165 -9.21 -8.96 -24.95
C ARG A 165 -9.76 -8.60 -23.57
N LEU A 166 -9.40 -9.31 -22.50
CA LEU A 166 -9.80 -8.94 -21.15
C LEU A 166 -8.74 -8.04 -20.51
N ARG A 167 -9.06 -6.76 -20.44
CA ARG A 167 -8.31 -5.78 -19.65
C ARG A 167 -8.18 -6.31 -18.23
N THR A 168 -6.97 -6.36 -17.72
CA THR A 168 -6.68 -6.79 -16.34
C THR A 168 -7.46 -5.90 -15.39
N LEU A 169 -8.35 -6.49 -14.61
CA LEU A 169 -9.16 -5.78 -13.64
C LEU A 169 -8.35 -5.59 -12.37
N TYR A 170 -8.01 -4.36 -12.05
CA TYR A 170 -7.34 -4.02 -10.80
C TYR A 170 -8.40 -3.66 -9.75
N VAL A 171 -8.23 -4.17 -8.56
CA VAL A 171 -9.15 -3.95 -7.45
C VAL A 171 -8.46 -3.10 -6.42
N LEU A 172 -8.96 -1.90 -6.19
CA LEU A 172 -8.57 -1.05 -5.09
C LEU A 172 -9.53 -1.32 -3.93
N MET A 173 -8.99 -1.65 -2.78
CA MET A 173 -9.77 -1.76 -1.55
C MET A 173 -9.37 -0.66 -0.60
N LEU A 174 -10.35 0.15 -0.24
CA LEU A 174 -10.19 1.24 0.71
C LEU A 174 -10.84 0.86 2.02
N THR A 175 -10.03 0.72 3.05
CA THR A 175 -10.53 0.71 4.43
C THR A 175 -10.02 1.97 5.10
N VAL A 176 -10.92 2.90 5.39
CA VAL A 176 -10.56 4.20 5.97
C VAL A 176 -11.03 4.26 7.40
N GLY A 177 -10.12 4.59 8.31
CA GLY A 177 -10.41 4.81 9.72
C GLY A 177 -11.21 6.09 9.97
N ARG A 178 -11.85 6.15 11.14
CA ARG A 178 -12.94 7.07 11.51
C ARG A 178 -12.55 8.53 11.78
N LYS A 179 -11.34 9.02 11.53
CA LYS A 179 -10.95 10.29 12.20
C LYS A 179 -11.20 11.59 11.45
N SER A 180 -11.61 11.65 10.18
CA SER A 180 -12.07 12.94 9.61
C SER A 180 -12.78 12.89 8.24
N ILE A 181 -12.63 11.82 7.50
CA ILE A 181 -13.30 11.67 6.20
C ILE A 181 -13.94 10.28 6.22
N GLY A 182 -15.28 10.19 6.24
CA GLY A 182 -15.97 8.90 6.28
C GLY A 182 -15.64 8.02 5.07
N PRO A 183 -15.72 6.67 5.19
CA PRO A 183 -15.37 5.74 4.11
C PRO A 183 -16.07 6.05 2.78
N LEU A 184 -17.31 6.51 2.82
CA LEU A 184 -18.10 6.97 1.67
C LEU A 184 -17.50 8.20 0.97
N THR A 185 -16.79 9.08 1.71
CA THR A 185 -16.24 10.32 1.15
C THR A 185 -14.97 10.05 0.38
N ILE A 186 -14.05 9.22 0.92
CA ILE A 186 -12.83 8.84 0.21
C ILE A 186 -13.19 7.99 -1.01
N THR A 187 -14.09 7.04 -0.88
CA THR A 187 -14.56 6.23 -2.02
C THR A 187 -15.13 7.13 -3.12
N LYS A 188 -16.00 8.09 -2.79
CA LYS A 188 -16.53 9.05 -3.76
C LYS A 188 -15.44 9.93 -4.37
N TYR A 189 -14.47 10.38 -3.56
CA TYR A 189 -13.39 11.23 -4.03
C TYR A 189 -12.42 10.47 -4.95
N VAL A 190 -12.03 9.26 -4.57
CA VAL A 190 -11.21 8.38 -5.44
C VAL A 190 -11.96 8.02 -6.71
N MET A 191 -13.26 7.71 -6.63
CA MET A 191 -14.11 7.47 -7.81
C MET A 191 -14.17 8.68 -8.72
N SER A 192 -14.30 9.89 -8.19
CA SER A 192 -14.31 11.12 -9.01
C SER A 192 -12.99 11.37 -9.74
N ILE A 193 -11.87 10.95 -9.17
CA ILE A 193 -10.53 11.05 -9.78
C ILE A 193 -10.31 9.97 -10.86
N LEU A 194 -10.85 8.77 -10.64
CA LEU A 194 -10.67 7.66 -11.57
C LEU A 194 -11.62 7.69 -12.78
N LEU A 195 -12.68 8.49 -12.73
CA LEU A 195 -13.67 8.65 -13.80
C LEU A 195 -13.35 9.82 -14.74
N VAL A 196 -12.30 10.58 -14.50
CA VAL A 196 -11.76 11.64 -15.36
C VAL A 196 -10.57 11.09 -16.16
#